data_c7b80f1b85f2e0a081eeb46e02ee031f
#
_entry.id   c7b80f1b85f2e0a081eeb46e02ee031f
#
_cell.length_a   1.000
_cell.length_b   1.000
_cell.length_c   1.000
_cell.angle_alpha   90.00
_cell.angle_beta   90.00
_cell.angle_gamma   90.00
#
_symmetry.space_group_name_H-M   'P 1'
#
loop_
_entity.id
_entity.type
_entity.pdbx_description
1 polymer ?
#
loop_
_entity_poly.entity_id
_entity_poly.type
_entity_poly.pdbx_seq_one_letter_code
_entity_poly.pdbx_strand_id
1 'polypeptide(L)'
;MAGTGRVSARRVGLALAACVLTATAAAGHAVLQRAEPRVESTQKRSPDEVKLYFTERLEPAYSALRVLNDRGVQIDRRDSRVDRANPALLRATLPPLPAGTYTVRWRVLSIDADVTEGTFTFRIE
;
A
#
# COMPACT_ATOMS: atom_id res chain seq x y z
N MET A 1 73.42 23.87 19.36
CA MET A 1 72.85 22.58 19.63
C MET A 1 71.39 22.64 19.26
N ALA A 2 71.07 22.05 18.16
CA ALA A 2 69.78 22.19 17.57
C ALA A 2 68.76 21.33 18.34
N GLY A 3 67.82 21.96 18.98
CA GLY A 3 66.63 21.27 19.46
C GLY A 3 65.82 20.80 18.29
N THR A 4 65.88 19.56 18.00
CA THR A 4 64.94 18.94 17.04
C THR A 4 63.58 18.93 17.64
N GLY A 5 62.80 19.93 17.32
CA GLY A 5 61.33 19.85 17.57
C GLY A 5 60.75 18.73 16.74
N ARG A 6 60.52 17.62 17.37
CA ARG A 6 59.70 16.59 16.76
C ARG A 6 58.27 17.09 16.76
N VAL A 7 57.83 17.55 15.63
CA VAL A 7 56.43 17.68 15.39
C VAL A 7 55.87 16.26 15.31
N SER A 8 55.33 15.80 16.43
CA SER A 8 54.55 14.60 16.37
C SER A 8 53.29 14.91 15.55
N ALA A 9 53.31 14.44 14.33
CA ALA A 9 52.10 14.42 13.55
C ALA A 9 51.12 13.55 14.30
N ARG A 10 50.29 14.18 15.09
CA ARG A 10 49.10 13.49 15.56
C ARG A 10 48.29 13.16 14.32
N ARG A 11 48.39 11.96 13.88
CA ARG A 11 47.41 11.43 12.98
C ARG A 11 46.09 11.46 13.72
N VAL A 12 45.38 12.53 13.52
CA VAL A 12 43.97 12.54 13.85
C VAL A 12 43.37 11.51 12.91
N GLY A 13 43.26 10.31 13.42
CA GLY A 13 42.46 9.32 12.74
C GLY A 13 41.07 9.89 12.64
N LEU A 14 40.70 10.34 11.46
CA LEU A 14 39.32 10.62 11.13
C LEU A 14 38.65 9.28 11.23
N ALA A 15 38.05 8.99 12.40
CA ALA A 15 37.10 7.94 12.48
C ALA A 15 35.92 8.39 11.60
N LEU A 16 35.94 7.98 10.35
CA LEU A 16 34.73 7.96 9.56
C LEU A 16 33.78 7.04 10.34
N ALA A 17 32.94 7.63 11.19
CA ALA A 17 31.72 6.98 11.57
C ALA A 17 30.95 6.84 10.27
N ALA A 18 31.09 5.70 9.62
CA ALA A 18 30.16 5.29 8.61
C ALA A 18 28.81 5.25 9.33
N CYS A 19 28.06 6.34 9.26
CA CYS A 19 26.64 6.27 9.47
C CYS A 19 26.15 5.31 8.39
N VAL A 20 26.11 4.04 8.73
CA VAL A 20 25.27 3.11 8.02
C VAL A 20 23.86 3.62 8.29
N LEU A 21 23.40 4.50 7.41
CA LEU A 21 21.97 4.69 7.21
C LEU A 21 21.46 3.33 6.78
N THR A 22 21.19 2.48 7.75
CA THR A 22 20.22 1.45 7.53
C THR A 22 18.96 2.22 7.24
N ALA A 23 18.67 2.43 5.94
CA ALA A 23 17.34 2.69 5.53
C ALA A 23 16.55 1.48 6.04
N THR A 24 16.03 1.59 7.25
CA THR A 24 14.89 0.79 7.63
C THR A 24 13.84 1.22 6.62
N ALA A 25 13.73 0.45 5.52
CA ALA A 25 12.52 0.48 4.75
C ALA A 25 11.42 0.57 5.79
N ALA A 26 10.55 1.59 5.69
CA ALA A 26 9.43 1.69 6.60
C ALA A 26 8.65 0.39 6.46
N ALA A 27 9.14 -0.65 7.16
CA ALA A 27 8.52 -1.93 7.25
C ALA A 27 7.17 -1.66 7.88
N GLY A 28 6.08 -1.99 7.19
CA GLY A 28 4.78 -1.94 7.78
C GLY A 28 3.72 -1.16 7.03
N HIS A 29 4.05 -0.33 6.06
CA HIS A 29 3.05 0.29 5.20
C HIS A 29 2.60 -0.69 4.12
N ALA A 30 1.33 -1.11 4.18
CA ALA A 30 0.71 -1.85 3.11
C ALA A 30 0.47 -0.90 1.93
N VAL A 31 1.18 -1.11 0.85
CA VAL A 31 1.03 -0.35 -0.40
C VAL A 31 0.24 -1.17 -1.39
N LEU A 32 -0.74 -0.54 -2.06
CA LEU A 32 -1.47 -1.19 -3.13
C LEU A 32 -0.52 -1.49 -4.30
N GLN A 33 -0.36 -2.76 -4.60
CA GLN A 33 0.55 -3.25 -5.62
C GLN A 33 -0.14 -3.53 -6.94
N ARG A 34 -1.35 -4.08 -6.87
CA ARG A 34 -2.18 -4.43 -8.02
C ARG A 34 -3.65 -4.37 -7.65
N ALA A 35 -4.48 -3.93 -8.58
CA ALA A 35 -5.93 -3.93 -8.45
C ALA A 35 -6.61 -4.64 -9.63
N GLU A 36 -7.70 -5.30 -9.37
CA GLU A 36 -8.63 -5.85 -10.36
C GLU A 36 -10.05 -5.38 -10.00
N PRO A 37 -10.71 -4.59 -10.84
CA PRO A 37 -10.24 -3.94 -12.07
C PRO A 37 -9.02 -3.05 -11.83
N ARG A 38 -8.18 -2.88 -12.86
CA ARG A 38 -6.99 -2.01 -12.78
C ARG A 38 -7.39 -0.58 -12.46
N VAL A 39 -6.53 0.10 -11.74
CA VAL A 39 -6.65 1.53 -11.46
C VAL A 39 -6.85 2.32 -12.76
N GLU A 40 -7.88 3.16 -12.81
CA GLU A 40 -8.24 4.01 -13.94
C GLU A 40 -8.48 3.26 -15.26
N SER A 41 -8.88 2.00 -15.18
CA SER A 41 -9.17 1.18 -16.35
C SER A 41 -10.62 1.28 -16.80
N THR A 42 -10.87 0.90 -18.05
CA THR A 42 -12.21 0.72 -18.61
C THR A 42 -12.47 -0.75 -18.86
N GLN A 43 -13.57 -1.26 -18.33
CA GLN A 43 -14.01 -2.64 -18.44
C GLN A 43 -15.12 -2.74 -19.47
N LYS A 44 -15.07 -3.76 -20.32
CA LYS A 44 -16.15 -4.05 -21.29
C LYS A 44 -17.34 -4.77 -20.64
N ARG A 45 -17.10 -5.42 -19.51
CA ARG A 45 -18.11 -6.16 -18.74
C ARG A 45 -18.08 -5.73 -17.29
N SER A 46 -19.23 -5.84 -16.63
CA SER A 46 -19.30 -5.64 -15.19
C SER A 46 -18.43 -6.69 -14.48
N PRO A 47 -17.45 -6.27 -13.70
CA PRO A 47 -16.63 -7.22 -12.93
C PRO A 47 -17.44 -7.84 -11.79
N ASP A 48 -17.15 -9.09 -11.44
CA ASP A 48 -17.83 -9.80 -10.36
C ASP A 48 -17.33 -9.42 -8.98
N GLU A 49 -16.11 -8.92 -8.90
CA GLU A 49 -15.50 -8.51 -7.63
C GLU A 49 -14.39 -7.48 -7.84
N VAL A 50 -14.04 -6.80 -6.77
CA VAL A 50 -12.83 -5.99 -6.65
C VAL A 50 -11.81 -6.77 -5.84
N LYS A 51 -10.58 -6.84 -6.34
CA LYS A 51 -9.44 -7.44 -5.66
C LYS A 51 -8.32 -6.43 -5.56
N LEU A 52 -7.83 -6.23 -4.34
CA LEU A 52 -6.73 -5.33 -4.04
C LEU A 52 -5.59 -6.12 -3.43
N TYR A 53 -4.45 -6.14 -4.12
CA TYR A 53 -3.24 -6.85 -3.67
C TYR A 53 -2.27 -5.84 -3.08
N PHE A 54 -1.92 -6.06 -1.81
CA PHE A 54 -1.01 -5.19 -1.06
C PHE A 54 0.36 -5.82 -0.90
N THR A 55 1.33 -5.00 -0.54
CA THR A 55 2.72 -5.43 -0.29
C THR A 55 2.89 -6.15 1.03
N GLU A 56 1.93 -5.98 1.97
CA GLU A 56 1.99 -6.49 3.33
C GLU A 56 0.74 -7.28 3.68
N ARG A 57 0.88 -8.16 4.65
CA ARG A 57 -0.26 -8.87 5.25
C ARG A 57 -1.15 -7.90 5.98
N LEU A 58 -2.45 -8.10 5.89
CA LEU A 58 -3.48 -7.22 6.44
C LEU A 58 -4.13 -7.84 7.67
N GLU A 59 -4.51 -6.95 8.60
CA GLU A 59 -5.37 -7.31 9.72
C GLU A 59 -6.82 -7.38 9.25
N PRO A 60 -7.46 -8.57 9.24
CA PRO A 60 -8.79 -8.73 8.67
C PRO A 60 -9.86 -7.88 9.35
N ALA A 61 -9.79 -7.71 10.66
CA ALA A 61 -10.78 -6.95 11.42
C ALA A 61 -10.76 -5.45 11.15
N TYR A 62 -9.66 -4.94 10.59
CA TYR A 62 -9.43 -3.49 10.41
C TYR A 62 -9.14 -3.12 8.96
N SER A 63 -9.40 -4.02 8.04
CA SER A 63 -9.13 -3.80 6.62
C SER A 63 -10.40 -4.00 5.81
N ALA A 64 -10.78 -2.99 5.05
CA ALA A 64 -12.01 -3.02 4.26
C ALA A 64 -11.89 -2.15 3.00
N LEU A 65 -12.66 -2.51 2.00
CA LEU A 65 -12.89 -1.68 0.82
C LEU A 65 -14.39 -1.47 0.62
N ARG A 66 -14.72 -0.42 -0.09
CA ARG A 66 -16.07 -0.15 -0.58
C ARG A 66 -16.01 0.39 -1.99
N VAL A 67 -17.06 0.16 -2.75
CA VAL A 67 -17.20 0.65 -4.11
C VAL A 67 -18.41 1.55 -4.19
N LEU A 68 -18.22 2.74 -4.73
CA LEU A 68 -19.26 3.75 -4.85
C LEU A 68 -19.56 3.99 -6.33
N ASN A 69 -20.83 4.28 -6.66
CA ASN A 69 -21.20 4.76 -7.98
C ASN A 69 -20.90 6.26 -8.12
N ASP A 70 -21.25 6.86 -9.26
CA ASP A 70 -21.05 8.28 -9.55
C ASP A 70 -21.86 9.24 -8.68
N ARG A 71 -22.86 8.71 -7.96
CA ARG A 71 -23.65 9.47 -6.96
C ARG A 71 -23.13 9.30 -5.55
N GLY A 72 -22.01 8.60 -5.37
CA GLY A 72 -21.44 8.33 -4.06
C GLY A 72 -22.19 7.26 -3.26
N VAL A 73 -23.04 6.48 -3.90
CA VAL A 73 -23.76 5.37 -3.25
C VAL A 73 -22.92 4.11 -3.28
N GLN A 74 -22.79 3.46 -2.14
CA GLN A 74 -22.09 2.18 -2.03
C GLN A 74 -22.89 1.07 -2.74
N ILE A 75 -22.25 0.40 -3.69
CA ILE A 75 -22.92 -0.58 -4.55
C ILE A 75 -22.29 -1.98 -4.49
N ASP A 76 -21.23 -2.18 -3.76
CA ASP A 76 -20.69 -3.50 -3.50
C ASP A 76 -21.64 -4.31 -2.59
N ARG A 77 -21.43 -5.62 -2.50
CA ARG A 77 -22.28 -6.51 -1.69
C ARG A 77 -22.00 -6.44 -0.18
N ARG A 78 -21.17 -5.50 0.27
CA ARG A 78 -20.81 -5.30 1.68
C ARG A 78 -20.20 -6.54 2.34
N ASP A 79 -19.47 -7.31 1.56
CA ASP A 79 -18.79 -8.53 1.99
C ASP A 79 -17.25 -8.39 1.94
N SER A 80 -16.76 -7.16 2.01
CA SER A 80 -15.31 -6.86 2.02
C SER A 80 -14.60 -7.72 3.05
N ARG A 81 -13.51 -8.37 2.63
CA ARG A 81 -12.76 -9.29 3.47
C ARG A 81 -11.33 -9.48 2.99
N VAL A 82 -10.46 -9.82 3.90
CA VAL A 82 -9.13 -10.33 3.57
C VAL A 82 -9.28 -11.80 3.14
N ASP A 83 -8.64 -12.16 2.04
CA ASP A 83 -8.68 -13.51 1.50
C ASP A 83 -8.00 -14.50 2.46
N ARG A 84 -8.61 -15.67 2.67
CA ARG A 84 -8.07 -16.67 3.61
C ARG A 84 -6.77 -17.30 3.13
N ALA A 85 -6.64 -17.47 1.83
CA ALA A 85 -5.44 -18.07 1.23
C ALA A 85 -4.32 -17.07 1.00
N ASN A 86 -4.66 -15.77 0.82
CA ASN A 86 -3.70 -14.70 0.61
C ASN A 86 -3.97 -13.55 1.57
N PRO A 87 -3.27 -13.44 2.69
CA PRO A 87 -3.50 -12.40 3.70
C PRO A 87 -3.13 -10.98 3.24
N ALA A 88 -2.53 -10.82 2.08
CA ALA A 88 -2.26 -9.52 1.46
C ALA A 88 -3.33 -9.12 0.42
N LEU A 89 -4.36 -9.93 0.23
CA LEU A 89 -5.45 -9.68 -0.71
C LEU A 89 -6.72 -9.25 0.04
N LEU A 90 -7.21 -8.06 -0.30
CA LEU A 90 -8.51 -7.55 0.14
C LEU A 90 -9.49 -7.64 -1.02
N ARG A 91 -10.68 -8.17 -0.78
CA ARG A 91 -11.66 -8.40 -1.85
C ARG A 91 -13.08 -8.09 -1.41
N ALA A 92 -13.92 -7.70 -2.37
CA ALA A 92 -15.35 -7.51 -2.19
C ALA A 92 -16.10 -7.92 -3.45
N THR A 93 -17.27 -8.52 -3.29
CA THR A 93 -18.13 -8.96 -4.37
C THR A 93 -18.98 -7.81 -4.90
N LEU A 94 -19.16 -7.75 -6.20
CA LEU A 94 -20.00 -6.77 -6.89
C LEU A 94 -21.24 -7.43 -7.47
N PRO A 95 -22.41 -6.79 -7.36
CA PRO A 95 -23.57 -7.17 -8.18
C PRO A 95 -23.32 -6.76 -9.64
N PRO A 96 -24.13 -7.23 -10.60
CA PRO A 96 -24.12 -6.68 -11.94
C PRO A 96 -24.29 -5.16 -11.92
N LEU A 97 -23.38 -4.44 -12.57
CA LEU A 97 -23.35 -2.98 -12.55
C LEU A 97 -23.59 -2.42 -13.95
N PRO A 98 -24.37 -1.34 -14.07
CA PRO A 98 -24.53 -0.64 -15.34
C PRO A 98 -23.24 0.07 -15.75
N ALA A 99 -23.18 0.49 -17.02
CA ALA A 99 -22.13 1.37 -17.52
C ALA A 99 -22.02 2.64 -16.67
N GLY A 100 -20.82 3.07 -16.39
CA GLY A 100 -20.56 4.24 -15.54
C GLY A 100 -19.18 4.25 -14.93
N THR A 101 -18.95 5.23 -14.09
CA THR A 101 -17.69 5.41 -13.34
C THR A 101 -17.91 5.01 -11.89
N TYR A 102 -17.01 4.19 -11.38
CA TYR A 102 -17.05 3.66 -10.03
C TYR A 102 -15.79 4.03 -9.27
N THR A 103 -15.95 4.35 -8.00
CA THR A 103 -14.84 4.70 -7.10
C THR A 103 -14.63 3.57 -6.09
N VAL A 104 -13.42 3.06 -6.04
CA VAL A 104 -12.98 2.11 -5.01
C VAL A 104 -12.29 2.91 -3.92
N ARG A 105 -12.73 2.75 -2.68
CA ARG A 105 -12.09 3.32 -1.50
C ARG A 105 -11.67 2.19 -0.58
N TRP A 106 -10.49 2.29 -0.03
CA TRP A 106 -9.98 1.28 0.89
C TRP A 106 -9.26 1.91 2.07
N ARG A 107 -9.34 1.22 3.17
CA ARG A 107 -8.58 1.48 4.37
C ARG A 107 -8.11 0.14 4.92
N VAL A 108 -6.81 0.02 5.13
CA VAL A 108 -6.19 -1.22 5.59
C VAL A 108 -5.26 -0.95 6.76
N LEU A 109 -5.17 -1.94 7.64
CA LEU A 109 -4.19 -2.00 8.70
C LEU A 109 -3.23 -3.14 8.39
N SER A 110 -1.94 -2.85 8.28
CA SER A 110 -0.94 -3.90 8.18
C SER A 110 -0.76 -4.63 9.51
N ILE A 111 -0.22 -5.85 9.49
CA ILE A 111 0.08 -6.59 10.72
C ILE A 111 1.08 -5.87 11.62
N ASP A 112 1.86 -4.92 11.08
CA ASP A 112 2.80 -4.07 11.80
C ASP A 112 2.12 -2.80 12.36
N ALA A 113 0.79 -2.74 12.35
CA ALA A 113 -0.04 -1.68 12.91
C ALA A 113 0.03 -0.31 12.19
N ASP A 114 0.36 -0.30 10.90
CA ASP A 114 0.30 0.91 10.06
C ASP A 114 -0.99 0.96 9.25
N VAL A 115 -1.71 2.08 9.36
CA VAL A 115 -2.93 2.34 8.58
C VAL A 115 -2.57 3.05 7.29
N THR A 116 -3.09 2.54 6.18
CA THR A 116 -3.06 3.22 4.88
C THR A 116 -4.44 3.28 4.25
N GLU A 117 -4.70 4.34 3.51
CA GLU A 117 -5.96 4.60 2.83
C GLU A 117 -5.69 5.00 1.39
N GLY A 118 -6.61 4.69 0.52
CA GLY A 118 -6.52 5.10 -0.86
C GLY A 118 -7.85 5.04 -1.59
N THR A 119 -7.82 5.58 -2.80
CA THR A 119 -8.98 5.62 -3.69
C THR A 119 -8.51 5.58 -5.14
N PHE A 120 -9.28 4.93 -5.98
CA PHE A 120 -9.13 4.98 -7.43
C PHE A 120 -10.47 4.75 -8.11
N THR A 121 -10.51 5.02 -9.40
CA THR A 121 -11.71 4.81 -10.22
C THR A 121 -11.48 3.76 -11.29
N PHE A 122 -12.57 3.12 -11.70
CA PHE A 122 -12.65 2.34 -12.93
C PHE A 122 -13.97 2.64 -13.64
N ARG A 123 -14.03 2.35 -14.91
CA ARG A 123 -15.23 2.55 -15.73
C ARG A 123 -15.72 1.23 -16.29
N ILE A 124 -17.03 1.14 -16.46
CA ILE A 124 -17.70 0.10 -17.25
C ILE A 124 -18.30 0.76 -18.47
N GLU A 125 -18.01 0.23 -19.62
CA GLU A 125 -18.61 0.67 -20.89
C GLU A 125 -20.10 0.34 -20.99
#